data_c98753831dfb0910e1270008c8a6eed5
#
_entry.id   c98753831dfb0910e1270008c8a6eed5
#
_cell.length_a   1.000
_cell.length_b   1.000
_cell.length_c   1.000
_cell.angle_alpha   90.00
_cell.angle_beta   90.00
_cell.angle_gamma   90.00
#
_symmetry.space_group_name_H-M   'P 1'
#
loop_
_entity.id
_entity.type
_entity.pdbx_description
1 polymer ?
#
loop_
_entity_poly.entity_id
_entity_poly.type
_entity_poly.pdbx_seq_one_letter_code
_entity_poly.pdbx_strand_id
1 'polypeptide(L)'
;MRFKRKAVQSVRSRVGFIGDMIDMDVETFMDKAIEYIKNEYKITGTTFLTEEEMKKIYEIRDSLFATKDWNYGNGSLKKNRKAEKYSCGVVEIGIDIENETIKDISIEGDFFSELGIDKLCGILKGVQCSKEAIEEALKDIEIDRYIKSMDKKVFIDDITKLF
;
A
#
# COMPACT_ATOMS: atom_id res chain seq x y z
N MET A 1 -12.78 -6.16 -18.12
CA MET A 1 -11.43 -6.38 -18.69
C MET A 1 -10.59 -7.08 -17.62
N ARG A 2 -10.14 -8.32 -17.85
CA ARG A 2 -9.36 -9.08 -16.84
C ARG A 2 -7.93 -8.54 -16.88
N PHE A 3 -7.49 -7.88 -15.79
CA PHE A 3 -6.09 -7.49 -15.63
C PHE A 3 -5.20 -8.73 -15.67
N LYS A 4 -4.39 -8.84 -16.69
CA LYS A 4 -3.24 -9.76 -16.67
C LYS A 4 -2.21 -9.16 -15.72
N ARG A 5 -2.34 -9.45 -14.42
CA ARG A 5 -1.27 -9.25 -13.44
C ARG A 5 -0.10 -10.16 -13.79
N LYS A 6 0.70 -9.76 -14.79
CA LYS A 6 1.95 -10.47 -15.14
C LYS A 6 3.02 -10.40 -14.03
N ALA A 7 2.82 -9.56 -13.01
CA ALA A 7 3.81 -9.30 -11.98
C ALA A 7 3.78 -10.30 -10.81
N VAL A 8 2.67 -10.99 -10.57
CA VAL A 8 2.56 -11.95 -9.47
C VAL A 8 2.30 -13.32 -10.07
N GLN A 9 3.36 -14.09 -10.32
CA GLN A 9 3.22 -15.53 -10.51
C GLN A 9 2.59 -16.11 -9.25
N SER A 10 1.69 -17.08 -9.44
CA SER A 10 0.92 -17.72 -8.39
C SER A 10 1.76 -17.95 -7.13
N VAL A 11 1.29 -17.43 -6.01
CA VAL A 11 1.89 -17.64 -4.68
C VAL A 11 2.12 -19.13 -4.42
N ARG A 12 1.26 -20.02 -4.94
CA ARG A 12 1.36 -21.48 -4.82
C ARG A 12 2.69 -22.07 -5.27
N SER A 13 3.42 -21.46 -6.17
CA SER A 13 4.74 -21.96 -6.64
C SER A 13 5.90 -21.60 -5.71
N ARG A 14 5.65 -20.76 -4.70
CA ARG A 14 6.69 -20.21 -3.81
C ARG A 14 6.44 -20.46 -2.33
N VAL A 15 5.33 -21.09 -1.98
CA VAL A 15 4.93 -21.39 -0.61
C VAL A 15 4.61 -22.87 -0.48
N GLY A 16 4.93 -23.45 0.67
CA GLY A 16 4.48 -24.77 1.11
C GLY A 16 3.48 -24.63 2.25
N PHE A 17 2.72 -25.67 2.50
CA PHE A 17 1.86 -25.74 3.67
C PHE A 17 2.62 -26.46 4.79
N ILE A 18 2.66 -25.85 5.97
CA ILE A 18 3.25 -26.48 7.16
C ILE A 18 2.52 -27.79 7.48
N GLY A 19 1.20 -27.85 7.27
CA GLY A 19 0.41 -29.07 7.44
C GLY A 19 0.80 -30.25 6.55
N ASP A 20 1.55 -30.02 5.44
CA ASP A 20 2.10 -31.10 4.62
C ASP A 20 3.35 -31.73 5.27
N MET A 21 3.96 -31.04 6.24
CA MET A 21 5.20 -31.47 6.91
C MET A 21 4.97 -32.00 8.32
N ILE A 22 3.91 -31.54 8.97
CA ILE A 22 3.58 -31.91 10.36
C ILE A 22 2.10 -32.26 10.48
N ASP A 23 1.82 -33.33 11.18
CA ASP A 23 0.46 -33.79 11.49
C ASP A 23 -0.02 -33.12 12.80
N MET A 24 -0.47 -31.88 12.70
CA MET A 24 -1.11 -31.17 13.81
C MET A 24 -2.03 -30.05 13.29
N ASP A 25 -3.06 -29.75 14.06
CA ASP A 25 -3.95 -28.63 13.80
C ASP A 25 -3.28 -27.27 14.10
N VAL A 26 -3.90 -26.19 13.61
CA VAL A 26 -3.37 -24.83 13.73
C VAL A 26 -3.27 -24.37 15.18
N GLU A 27 -4.23 -24.72 16.04
CA GLU A 27 -4.25 -24.34 17.46
C GLU A 27 -3.08 -24.99 18.19
N THR A 28 -2.89 -26.29 18.04
CA THR A 28 -1.75 -27.04 18.59
C THR A 28 -0.41 -26.48 18.09
N PHE A 29 -0.33 -26.14 16.80
CA PHE A 29 0.87 -25.51 16.24
C PHE A 29 1.17 -24.16 16.88
N MET A 30 0.16 -23.31 17.03
CA MET A 30 0.30 -21.99 17.66
C MET A 30 0.74 -22.10 19.11
N ASP A 31 0.15 -23.01 19.88
CA ASP A 31 0.52 -23.23 21.27
C ASP A 31 1.99 -23.67 21.42
N LYS A 32 2.42 -24.61 20.59
CA LYS A 32 3.83 -25.06 20.56
C LYS A 32 4.79 -23.95 20.11
N ALA A 33 4.40 -23.13 19.15
CA ALA A 33 5.20 -21.99 18.71
C ALA A 33 5.36 -20.96 19.84
N ILE A 34 4.28 -20.66 20.57
CA ILE A 34 4.30 -19.78 21.73
C ILE A 34 5.19 -20.36 22.85
N GLU A 35 5.06 -21.64 23.14
CA GLU A 35 5.89 -22.31 24.11
C GLU A 35 7.38 -22.26 23.74
N TYR A 36 7.71 -22.54 22.48
CA TYR A 36 9.08 -22.45 21.98
C TYR A 36 9.63 -21.03 22.15
N ILE A 37 8.86 -19.99 21.75
CA ILE A 37 9.24 -18.58 21.89
C ILE A 37 9.47 -18.23 23.36
N LYS A 38 8.57 -18.63 24.26
CA LYS A 38 8.72 -18.40 25.71
C LYS A 38 10.01 -18.99 26.25
N ASN A 39 10.32 -20.21 25.86
CA ASN A 39 11.52 -20.89 26.31
C ASN A 39 12.81 -20.27 25.76
N GLU A 40 12.85 -19.99 24.46
CA GLU A 40 14.00 -19.40 23.77
C GLU A 40 14.33 -18.00 24.31
N TYR A 41 13.32 -17.14 24.48
CA TYR A 41 13.49 -15.79 24.99
C TYR A 41 13.34 -15.64 26.51
N LYS A 42 13.22 -16.75 27.24
CA LYS A 42 13.09 -16.78 28.71
C LYS A 42 11.94 -15.90 29.21
N ILE A 43 10.82 -15.92 28.52
CA ILE A 43 9.63 -15.16 28.88
C ILE A 43 8.95 -15.83 30.08
N THR A 44 8.89 -15.13 31.20
CA THR A 44 8.37 -15.69 32.48
C THR A 44 6.93 -15.30 32.78
N GLY A 45 6.32 -14.43 31.98
CA GLY A 45 4.96 -13.95 32.24
C GLY A 45 4.12 -13.77 30.98
N THR A 46 2.82 -13.66 31.20
CA THR A 46 1.83 -13.30 30.18
C THR A 46 0.97 -12.19 30.77
N THR A 47 0.75 -11.12 30.01
CA THR A 47 -0.18 -10.06 30.38
C THR A 47 -1.36 -10.04 29.41
N PHE A 48 -2.48 -9.59 29.90
CA PHE A 48 -3.69 -9.41 29.11
C PHE A 48 -4.01 -7.91 29.04
N LEU A 49 -4.68 -7.52 27.96
CA LEU A 49 -5.15 -6.16 27.81
C LEU A 49 -6.24 -5.84 28.85
N THR A 50 -6.17 -4.65 29.39
CA THR A 50 -7.21 -4.12 30.30
C THR A 50 -8.47 -3.75 29.51
N GLU A 51 -9.59 -3.60 30.20
CA GLU A 51 -10.84 -3.13 29.58
C GLU A 51 -10.69 -1.76 28.90
N GLU A 52 -9.88 -0.86 29.49
CA GLU A 52 -9.62 0.47 28.93
C GLU A 52 -8.81 0.38 27.62
N GLU A 53 -7.79 -0.48 27.59
CA GLU A 53 -7.00 -0.74 26.39
C GLU A 53 -7.85 -1.39 25.29
N MET A 54 -8.70 -2.35 25.65
CA MET A 54 -9.64 -2.96 24.71
C MET A 54 -10.62 -1.93 24.14
N LYS A 55 -11.11 -1.01 24.96
CA LYS A 55 -11.98 0.08 24.49
C LYS A 55 -11.26 0.95 23.47
N LYS A 56 -10.02 1.35 23.72
CA LYS A 56 -9.20 2.12 22.76
C LYS A 56 -8.97 1.36 21.45
N ILE A 57 -8.73 0.06 21.51
CA ILE A 57 -8.60 -0.80 20.32
C ILE A 57 -9.88 -0.77 19.50
N TYR A 58 -11.04 -0.91 20.13
CA TYR A 58 -12.33 -0.84 19.42
C TYR A 58 -12.60 0.55 18.83
N GLU A 59 -12.24 1.62 19.51
CA GLU A 59 -12.34 3.00 18.99
C GLU A 59 -11.47 3.17 17.72
N ILE A 60 -10.24 2.68 17.73
CA ILE A 60 -9.35 2.70 16.55
C ILE A 60 -9.92 1.81 15.43
N ARG A 61 -10.39 0.60 15.75
CA ARG A 61 -11.03 -0.27 14.77
C ARG A 61 -12.19 0.44 14.07
N ASP A 62 -13.09 1.04 14.81
CA ASP A 62 -14.33 1.60 14.27
C ASP A 62 -14.08 2.94 13.54
N SER A 63 -13.11 3.74 14.00
CA SER A 63 -12.78 5.02 13.38
C SER A 63 -11.88 4.89 12.13
N LEU A 64 -11.13 3.81 12.00
CA LEU A 64 -10.16 3.62 10.91
C LEU A 64 -10.39 2.30 10.17
N PHE A 65 -10.10 1.18 10.81
CA PHE A 65 -10.02 -0.13 10.14
C PHE A 65 -11.36 -0.69 9.64
N ALA A 66 -12.48 -0.33 10.27
CA ALA A 66 -13.82 -0.75 9.84
C ALA A 66 -14.45 0.20 8.81
N THR A 67 -13.78 1.29 8.45
CA THR A 67 -14.32 2.25 7.49
C THR A 67 -14.28 1.71 6.06
N LYS A 68 -15.21 2.19 5.21
CA LYS A 68 -15.20 1.87 3.77
C LYS A 68 -13.91 2.37 3.11
N ASP A 69 -13.44 3.56 3.49
CA ASP A 69 -12.26 4.18 2.90
C ASP A 69 -11.01 3.34 3.17
N TRP A 70 -10.86 2.81 4.38
CA TRP A 70 -9.77 1.89 4.69
C TRP A 70 -9.83 0.58 3.91
N ASN A 71 -11.01 -0.05 3.85
CA ASN A 71 -11.17 -1.40 3.28
C ASN A 71 -11.23 -1.41 1.75
N TYR A 72 -11.75 -0.37 1.13
CA TYR A 72 -12.01 -0.35 -0.31
C TYR A 72 -11.27 0.78 -1.03
N GLY A 73 -10.79 1.80 -0.30
CA GLY A 73 -10.07 2.96 -0.86
C GLY A 73 -10.89 3.75 -1.88
N ASN A 74 -10.32 4.82 -2.36
CA ASN A 74 -10.87 5.61 -3.46
C ASN A 74 -10.15 5.36 -4.79
N GLY A 75 -9.04 4.60 -4.77
CA GLY A 75 -8.12 4.47 -5.92
C GLY A 75 -8.60 3.56 -7.04
N SER A 76 -9.40 2.54 -6.71
CA SER A 76 -9.77 1.48 -7.68
C SER A 76 -10.73 1.92 -8.79
N LEU A 77 -11.31 3.11 -8.70
CA LEU A 77 -12.37 3.59 -9.60
C LEU A 77 -11.91 4.66 -10.60
N LYS A 78 -10.63 5.06 -10.59
CA LYS A 78 -10.12 6.07 -11.53
C LYS A 78 -10.21 5.59 -12.98
N LYS A 79 -10.70 6.46 -13.88
CA LYS A 79 -10.89 6.11 -15.30
C LYS A 79 -9.57 5.97 -16.04
N ASN A 80 -8.65 6.91 -15.81
CA ASN A 80 -7.33 6.91 -16.39
C ASN A 80 -6.35 6.34 -15.37
N ARG A 81 -5.80 5.16 -15.64
CA ARG A 81 -4.89 4.50 -14.70
C ARG A 81 -3.83 3.66 -15.41
N LYS A 82 -2.67 3.58 -14.79
CA LYS A 82 -1.54 2.76 -15.23
C LYS A 82 -0.95 2.05 -14.02
N ALA A 83 -0.72 0.77 -14.15
CA ALA A 83 0.04 -0.03 -13.18
C ALA A 83 1.27 -0.61 -13.88
N GLU A 84 2.44 -0.37 -13.32
CA GLU A 84 3.71 -0.87 -13.87
C GLU A 84 4.66 -1.30 -12.74
N LYS A 85 5.58 -2.19 -13.07
CA LYS A 85 6.59 -2.70 -12.13
C LYS A 85 7.91 -1.98 -12.35
N TYR A 86 8.40 -1.35 -11.30
CA TYR A 86 9.68 -0.65 -11.25
C TYR A 86 10.65 -1.36 -10.29
N SER A 87 11.85 -0.81 -10.11
CA SER A 87 12.80 -1.28 -9.10
C SER A 87 12.28 -1.13 -7.67
N CYS A 88 11.40 -0.16 -7.44
CA CYS A 88 10.75 0.10 -6.15
C CYS A 88 9.55 -0.82 -5.85
N GLY A 89 9.11 -1.64 -6.78
CA GLY A 89 7.88 -2.44 -6.68
C GLY A 89 6.88 -2.14 -7.78
N VAL A 90 5.63 -2.55 -7.58
CA VAL A 90 4.51 -2.17 -8.45
C VAL A 90 3.98 -0.81 -8.02
N VAL A 91 3.84 0.10 -8.98
CA VAL A 91 3.20 1.40 -8.76
C VAL A 91 2.00 1.50 -9.69
N GLU A 92 0.83 1.75 -9.12
CA GLU A 92 -0.40 2.05 -9.85
C GLU A 92 -0.75 3.52 -9.63
N ILE A 93 -0.88 4.29 -10.72
CA ILE A 93 -1.29 5.68 -10.72
C ILE A 93 -2.66 5.75 -11.38
N GLY A 94 -3.62 6.37 -10.71
CA GLY A 94 -4.95 6.63 -11.23
C GLY A 94 -5.29 8.11 -11.15
N ILE A 95 -5.85 8.70 -12.22
CA ILE A 95 -6.27 10.10 -12.23
C ILE A 95 -7.70 10.28 -12.74
N ASP A 96 -8.39 11.24 -12.17
CA ASP A 96 -9.61 11.81 -12.71
C ASP A 96 -9.32 13.23 -13.21
N ILE A 97 -9.75 13.52 -14.43
CA ILE A 97 -9.50 14.80 -15.10
C ILE A 97 -10.83 15.55 -15.21
N GLU A 98 -10.80 16.84 -14.91
CA GLU A 98 -11.91 17.76 -15.11
C GLU A 98 -11.37 19.12 -15.56
N ASN A 99 -11.91 19.65 -16.65
CA ASN A 99 -11.48 20.94 -17.23
C ASN A 99 -9.96 21.01 -17.46
N GLU A 100 -9.37 19.98 -18.05
CA GLU A 100 -7.92 19.87 -18.34
C GLU A 100 -7.03 19.97 -17.09
N THR A 101 -7.58 19.73 -15.91
CA THR A 101 -6.83 19.67 -14.65
C THR A 101 -7.01 18.33 -13.95
N ILE A 102 -6.05 17.95 -13.13
CA ILE A 102 -6.14 16.76 -12.27
C ILE A 102 -7.13 17.06 -11.14
N LYS A 103 -8.35 16.55 -11.27
CA LYS A 103 -9.38 16.66 -10.23
C LYS A 103 -9.04 15.83 -9.00
N ASP A 104 -8.60 14.61 -9.24
CA ASP A 104 -8.19 13.70 -8.19
C ASP A 104 -7.15 12.72 -8.71
N ILE A 105 -6.25 12.27 -7.82
CA ILE A 105 -5.17 11.34 -8.13
C ILE A 105 -5.03 10.34 -6.99
N SER A 106 -4.76 9.09 -7.34
CA SER A 106 -4.37 8.03 -6.41
C SER A 106 -3.07 7.39 -6.87
N ILE A 107 -2.22 7.03 -5.91
CA ILE A 107 -0.97 6.33 -6.13
C ILE A 107 -0.93 5.17 -5.14
N GLU A 108 -0.92 3.95 -5.65
CA GLU A 108 -1.00 2.71 -4.88
C GLU A 108 0.11 1.76 -5.30
N GLY A 109 0.51 0.84 -4.41
CA GLY A 109 1.51 -0.15 -4.75
C GLY A 109 2.17 -0.82 -3.55
N ASP A 110 3.22 -1.60 -3.83
CA ASP A 110 4.01 -2.34 -2.84
C ASP A 110 5.39 -1.68 -2.58
N PHE A 111 5.44 -0.36 -2.66
CA PHE A 111 6.64 0.45 -2.42
C PHE A 111 6.66 1.04 -0.99
N PHE A 112 7.85 1.47 -0.55
CA PHE A 112 8.00 2.19 0.71
C PHE A 112 7.87 3.70 0.49
N SER A 113 7.24 4.39 1.45
CA SER A 113 7.09 5.84 1.48
C SER A 113 7.55 6.40 2.83
N GLU A 114 8.38 7.43 2.81
CA GLU A 114 8.82 8.14 4.02
C GLU A 114 7.81 9.23 4.44
N LEU A 115 7.29 9.99 3.48
CA LEU A 115 6.46 11.17 3.73
C LEU A 115 4.95 10.93 3.59
N GLY A 116 4.55 9.75 3.10
CA GLY A 116 3.16 9.42 2.79
C GLY A 116 2.70 9.96 1.43
N ILE A 117 1.93 9.14 0.72
CA ILE A 117 1.48 9.42 -0.65
C ILE A 117 0.43 10.54 -0.71
N ASP A 118 -0.37 10.72 0.33
CA ASP A 118 -1.43 11.72 0.35
C ASP A 118 -0.90 13.14 0.12
N LYS A 119 0.30 13.44 0.62
CA LYS A 119 0.95 14.75 0.39
C LYS A 119 1.32 14.94 -1.08
N LEU A 120 1.86 13.93 -1.73
CA LEU A 120 2.20 13.96 -3.15
C LEU A 120 0.95 14.10 -4.01
N CYS A 121 -0.11 13.36 -3.69
CA CYS A 121 -1.41 13.48 -4.33
C CYS A 121 -1.99 14.90 -4.16
N GLY A 122 -1.86 15.49 -2.96
CA GLY A 122 -2.29 16.86 -2.68
C GLY A 122 -1.58 17.92 -3.53
N ILE A 123 -0.28 17.75 -3.80
CA ILE A 123 0.51 18.66 -4.65
C ILE A 123 0.02 18.62 -6.10
N LEU A 124 -0.38 17.43 -6.58
CA LEU A 124 -0.79 17.23 -7.96
C LEU A 124 -2.26 17.56 -8.24
N LYS A 125 -3.12 17.63 -7.22
CA LYS A 125 -4.51 18.06 -7.38
C LYS A 125 -4.60 19.50 -7.84
N GLY A 126 -5.41 19.76 -8.86
CA GLY A 126 -5.61 21.07 -9.47
C GLY A 126 -4.54 21.46 -10.49
N VAL A 127 -3.50 20.65 -10.68
CA VAL A 127 -2.46 20.91 -11.69
C VAL A 127 -3.01 20.63 -13.08
N GLN A 128 -2.64 21.47 -14.05
CA GLN A 128 -3.01 21.30 -15.45
C GLN A 128 -2.44 20.00 -16.03
N CYS A 129 -3.21 19.33 -16.88
CA CYS A 129 -2.82 18.11 -17.58
C CYS A 129 -1.85 18.44 -18.74
N SER A 130 -0.67 18.95 -18.38
CA SER A 130 0.45 19.15 -19.30
C SER A 130 1.76 18.74 -18.62
N LYS A 131 2.74 18.32 -19.42
CA LYS A 131 4.03 17.89 -18.89
C LYS A 131 4.73 19.00 -18.12
N GLU A 132 4.70 20.21 -18.69
CA GLU A 132 5.33 21.41 -18.13
C GLU A 132 4.72 21.78 -16.77
N ALA A 133 3.39 21.68 -16.64
CA ALA A 133 2.71 21.97 -15.36
C ALA A 133 3.05 20.93 -14.29
N ILE A 134 3.14 19.65 -14.66
CA ILE A 134 3.56 18.57 -13.73
C ILE A 134 5.01 18.76 -13.32
N GLU A 135 5.91 19.06 -14.27
CA GLU A 135 7.33 19.33 -13.99
C GLU A 135 7.49 20.51 -13.03
N GLU A 136 6.77 21.60 -13.26
CA GLU A 136 6.79 22.79 -12.38
C GLU A 136 6.23 22.47 -10.99
N ALA A 137 5.10 21.76 -10.89
CA ALA A 137 4.51 21.37 -9.62
C ALA A 137 5.43 20.46 -8.78
N LEU A 138 6.25 19.67 -9.45
CA LEU A 138 7.16 18.73 -8.81
C LEU A 138 8.61 19.22 -8.75
N LYS A 139 8.95 20.44 -9.22
CA LYS A 139 10.35 20.86 -9.36
C LYS A 139 11.20 20.70 -8.10
N ASP A 140 10.65 21.11 -6.95
CA ASP A 140 11.32 21.07 -5.64
C ASP A 140 10.95 19.81 -4.83
N ILE A 141 10.29 18.83 -5.44
CA ILE A 141 9.83 17.60 -4.79
C ILE A 141 10.81 16.47 -5.05
N GLU A 142 11.31 15.86 -3.99
CA GLU A 142 12.11 14.65 -4.02
C GLU A 142 11.21 13.42 -4.06
N ILE A 143 10.91 12.91 -5.26
CA ILE A 143 9.98 11.76 -5.44
C ILE A 143 10.44 10.52 -4.67
N ASP A 144 11.74 10.28 -4.52
CA ASP A 144 12.32 9.18 -3.73
C ASP A 144 11.82 9.13 -2.26
N ARG A 145 11.47 10.27 -1.68
CA ARG A 145 10.91 10.33 -0.32
C ARG A 145 9.43 9.92 -0.24
N TYR A 146 8.72 9.98 -1.35
CA TYR A 146 7.31 9.55 -1.46
C TYR A 146 7.19 8.13 -1.99
N ILE A 147 8.01 7.78 -2.96
CA ILE A 147 8.08 6.44 -3.55
C ILE A 147 9.55 6.06 -3.62
N LYS A 148 10.01 5.27 -2.65
CA LYS A 148 11.43 4.92 -2.50
C LYS A 148 11.98 4.28 -3.77
N SER A 149 13.13 4.78 -4.24
CA SER A 149 13.81 4.33 -5.47
C SER A 149 13.03 4.58 -6.78
N MET A 150 12.05 5.50 -6.78
CA MET A 150 11.37 5.94 -7.99
C MET A 150 12.14 7.09 -8.64
N ASP A 151 12.44 6.95 -9.92
CA ASP A 151 13.01 8.03 -10.72
C ASP A 151 11.95 9.10 -11.02
N LYS A 152 12.29 10.38 -10.74
CA LYS A 152 11.37 11.51 -10.91
C LYS A 152 10.90 11.68 -12.34
N LYS A 153 11.81 11.51 -13.32
CA LYS A 153 11.46 11.67 -14.73
C LYS A 153 10.51 10.57 -15.21
N VAL A 154 10.77 9.33 -14.78
CA VAL A 154 9.90 8.19 -15.06
C VAL A 154 8.51 8.42 -14.46
N PHE A 155 8.43 8.90 -13.22
CA PHE A 155 7.17 9.21 -12.56
C PHE A 155 6.35 10.29 -13.30
N ILE A 156 7.01 11.39 -13.73
CA ILE A 156 6.39 12.46 -14.53
C ILE A 156 5.90 11.91 -15.88
N ASP A 157 6.74 11.16 -16.57
CA ASP A 157 6.38 10.57 -17.87
C ASP A 157 5.21 9.58 -17.76
N ASP A 158 5.03 8.93 -16.62
CA ASP A 158 3.92 8.01 -16.42
C ASP A 158 2.60 8.73 -16.09
N ILE A 159 2.65 9.82 -15.33
CA ILE A 159 1.48 10.68 -15.13
C ILE A 159 1.03 11.29 -16.46
N THR A 160 1.97 11.81 -17.25
CA THR A 160 1.66 12.47 -18.53
C THR A 160 1.08 11.54 -19.58
N LYS A 161 1.26 10.24 -19.46
CA LYS A 161 0.61 9.24 -20.33
C LYS A 161 -0.84 8.95 -19.97
N LEU A 162 -1.36 9.52 -18.88
CA LEU A 162 -2.73 9.30 -18.43
C LEU A 162 -3.72 10.37 -18.90
N PHE A 163 -3.24 11.41 -19.59
CA PHE A 163 -4.05 12.47 -20.20
C PHE A 163 -3.65 12.79 -21.63
#